data_6dc4334db50e902e62a69ad2a829b717
#
_entry.id   6dc4334db50e902e62a69ad2a829b717
#
_cell.length_a   1.000
_cell.length_b   1.000
_cell.length_c   1.000
_cell.angle_alpha   90.00
_cell.angle_beta   90.00
_cell.angle_gamma   90.00
#
_symmetry.space_group_name_H-M   'P 1'
#
loop_
_entity.id
_entity.type
_entity.pdbx_description
1 polymer ?
#
loop_
_entity_poly.entity_id
_entity_poly.type
_entity_poly.pdbx_seq_one_letter_code
_entity_poly.pdbx_strand_id
1 'polypeptide(L)'
;MGAYLPGPPIANDAMENYLGFIHNTPSRLKDRILKQNGIEYRHYALDTKQQTLESNAEMASKAVLRALADSSLRPEQVALLAAGTTQGDLPVPGFASMVHARLPFKRCAVSSIQSVCASGVMALQHAALH
;
A
#
# COMPACT_ATOMS: atom_id res chain seq x y z
N MET A 1 1.64 3.61 15.43
CA MET A 1 1.65 2.99 14.08
C MET A 1 0.64 3.71 13.20
N GLY A 2 0.94 3.92 11.90
CA GLY A 2 -0.01 4.51 10.96
C GLY A 2 -0.49 3.50 9.92
N ALA A 3 -1.78 3.45 9.66
CA ALA A 3 -2.38 2.67 8.59
C ALA A 3 -3.25 3.57 7.70
N TYR A 4 -3.29 3.28 6.42
CA TYR A 4 -4.17 3.95 5.48
C TYR A 4 -4.86 2.92 4.60
N LEU A 5 -6.17 3.02 4.50
CA LEU A 5 -7.00 2.22 3.61
C LEU A 5 -7.72 3.18 2.64
N PRO A 6 -7.63 2.97 1.33
CA PRO A 6 -8.28 3.84 0.35
C PRO A 6 -9.78 3.54 0.28
N GLY A 7 -10.58 4.57 0.06
CA GLY A 7 -12.02 4.43 -0.16
C GLY A 7 -12.80 3.74 0.98
N PRO A 8 -14.07 3.41 0.75
CA PRO A 8 -14.90 2.68 1.70
C PRO A 8 -14.56 1.17 1.71
N PRO A 9 -14.96 0.44 2.78
CA PRO A 9 -14.90 -1.03 2.77
C PRO A 9 -15.88 -1.60 1.74
N ILE A 10 -15.41 -2.49 0.90
CA ILE A 10 -16.16 -3.15 -0.16
C ILE A 10 -16.33 -4.62 0.21
N ALA A 11 -17.58 -5.07 0.32
CA ALA A 11 -17.91 -6.46 0.62
C ALA A 11 -17.60 -7.40 -0.57
N ASN A 12 -17.49 -8.68 -0.29
CA ASN A 12 -17.10 -9.70 -1.26
C ASN A 12 -18.04 -9.80 -2.47
N ASP A 13 -19.33 -9.56 -2.27
CA ASP A 13 -20.35 -9.58 -3.34
C ASP A 13 -20.17 -8.42 -4.32
N ALA A 14 -19.73 -7.26 -3.84
CA ALA A 14 -19.52 -6.06 -4.66
C ALA A 14 -18.12 -6.00 -5.31
N MET A 15 -17.22 -6.96 -5.00
CA MET A 15 -15.84 -6.95 -5.45
C MET A 15 -15.69 -6.85 -6.98
N GLU A 16 -16.50 -7.58 -7.73
CA GLU A 16 -16.43 -7.62 -9.19
C GLU A 16 -16.90 -6.32 -9.85
N ASN A 17 -17.66 -5.47 -9.14
CA ASN A 17 -18.02 -4.13 -9.64
C ASN A 17 -16.79 -3.20 -9.75
N TYR A 18 -15.74 -3.49 -8.96
CA TYR A 18 -14.50 -2.73 -8.98
C TYR A 18 -13.42 -3.40 -9.83
N LEU A 19 -13.27 -4.72 -9.71
CA LEU A 19 -12.19 -5.46 -10.37
C LEU A 19 -12.57 -5.96 -11.77
N GLY A 20 -13.86 -5.94 -12.11
CA GLY A 20 -14.38 -6.50 -13.36
C GLY A 20 -14.50 -8.04 -13.30
N PHE A 21 -14.93 -8.60 -14.41
CA PHE A 21 -15.13 -10.04 -14.59
C PHE A 21 -13.97 -10.68 -15.35
N ILE A 22 -13.61 -11.90 -14.99
CA ILE A 22 -12.67 -12.72 -15.77
C ILE A 22 -13.42 -13.28 -16.97
N HIS A 23 -12.95 -12.98 -18.19
CA HIS A 23 -13.61 -13.38 -19.43
C HIS A 23 -15.09 -12.98 -19.51
N ASN A 24 -15.45 -11.81 -18.95
CA ASN A 24 -16.82 -11.27 -18.90
C ASN A 24 -17.82 -12.20 -18.17
N THR A 25 -17.36 -13.06 -17.28
CA THR A 25 -18.21 -13.94 -16.47
C THR A 25 -17.85 -13.86 -14.99
N PRO A 26 -18.85 -13.96 -14.08
CA PRO A 26 -18.58 -14.04 -12.65
C PRO A 26 -17.69 -15.23 -12.30
N SER A 27 -16.77 -15.05 -11.36
CA SER A 27 -15.89 -16.14 -10.91
C SER A 27 -16.66 -17.21 -10.16
N ARG A 28 -16.65 -18.45 -10.67
CA ARG A 28 -17.32 -19.61 -10.03
C ARG A 28 -16.66 -20.02 -8.70
N LEU A 29 -15.40 -19.66 -8.50
CA LEU A 29 -14.62 -20.05 -7.32
C LEU A 29 -14.54 -18.93 -6.27
N LYS A 30 -15.03 -17.73 -6.57
CA LYS A 30 -14.95 -16.55 -5.71
C LYS A 30 -15.43 -16.85 -4.30
N ASP A 31 -16.67 -17.29 -4.16
CA ASP A 31 -17.30 -17.50 -2.84
C ASP A 31 -16.57 -18.56 -2.00
N ARG A 32 -16.13 -19.63 -2.65
CA ARG A 32 -15.35 -20.68 -2.00
C ARG A 32 -14.00 -20.17 -1.48
N ILE A 33 -13.26 -19.45 -2.33
CA ILE A 33 -11.92 -18.91 -1.98
C ILE A 33 -12.05 -17.84 -0.90
N LEU A 34 -13.01 -16.92 -1.03
CA LEU A 34 -13.22 -15.85 -0.06
C LEU A 34 -13.65 -16.38 1.30
N LYS A 35 -14.50 -17.42 1.33
CA LYS A 35 -14.87 -18.11 2.56
C LYS A 35 -13.68 -18.80 3.23
N GLN A 36 -12.76 -19.38 2.45
CA GLN A 36 -11.59 -20.05 2.99
C GLN A 36 -10.56 -19.08 3.58
N ASN A 37 -10.37 -17.89 3.00
CA ASN A 37 -9.39 -16.92 3.48
C ASN A 37 -9.92 -16.00 4.58
N GLY A 38 -11.20 -16.06 4.91
CA GLY A 38 -11.83 -15.29 5.99
C GLY A 38 -11.86 -13.79 5.79
N ILE A 39 -11.62 -13.29 4.58
CA ILE A 39 -11.66 -11.85 4.27
C ILE A 39 -13.08 -11.48 3.85
N GLU A 40 -13.71 -10.58 4.60
CA GLU A 40 -15.08 -10.13 4.35
C GLU A 40 -15.14 -8.82 3.57
N TYR A 41 -14.19 -7.92 3.82
CA TYR A 41 -14.13 -6.58 3.22
C TYR A 41 -12.74 -6.29 2.67
N ARG A 42 -12.70 -5.48 1.63
CA ARG A 42 -11.47 -4.93 1.04
C ARG A 42 -11.63 -3.45 0.76
N HIS A 43 -10.50 -2.77 0.62
CA HIS A 43 -10.45 -1.39 0.17
C HIS A 43 -9.74 -1.32 -1.18
N TYR A 44 -10.30 -0.57 -2.11
CA TYR A 44 -9.74 -0.40 -3.44
C TYR A 44 -9.35 1.05 -3.70
N ALA A 45 -8.14 1.26 -4.23
CA ALA A 45 -7.68 2.55 -4.74
C ALA A 45 -8.14 2.78 -6.19
N LEU A 46 -9.29 2.25 -6.54
CA LEU A 46 -9.91 2.41 -7.86
C LEU A 46 -11.43 2.55 -7.73
N ASP A 47 -12.05 3.14 -8.73
CA ASP A 47 -13.50 3.26 -8.83
C ASP A 47 -14.14 2.08 -9.60
N THR A 48 -15.46 2.11 -9.73
CA THR A 48 -16.22 1.10 -10.49
C THR A 48 -16.00 1.15 -12.00
N LYS A 49 -15.30 2.17 -12.50
CA LYS A 49 -14.82 2.27 -13.90
C LYS A 49 -13.39 1.78 -14.04
N GLN A 50 -12.81 1.21 -12.96
CA GLN A 50 -11.43 0.73 -12.89
C GLN A 50 -10.38 1.85 -13.07
N GLN A 51 -10.75 3.10 -12.78
CA GLN A 51 -9.83 4.21 -12.79
C GLN A 51 -9.12 4.29 -11.44
N THR A 52 -7.80 4.36 -11.46
CA THR A 52 -6.99 4.54 -10.25
C THR A 52 -7.27 5.88 -9.60
N LEU A 53 -7.69 5.87 -8.34
CA LEU A 53 -7.98 7.06 -7.53
C LEU A 53 -6.75 7.54 -6.76
N GLU A 54 -5.92 6.61 -6.33
CA GLU A 54 -4.71 6.88 -5.54
C GLU A 54 -3.60 5.92 -5.95
N SER A 55 -2.37 6.43 -6.06
CA SER A 55 -1.19 5.61 -6.29
C SER A 55 -0.72 4.89 -5.02
N ASN A 56 0.09 3.83 -5.16
CA ASN A 56 0.70 3.15 -4.03
C ASN A 56 1.56 4.11 -3.19
N ALA A 57 2.31 5.00 -3.84
CA ALA A 57 3.14 5.99 -3.16
C ALA A 57 2.30 7.02 -2.38
N GLU A 58 1.13 7.41 -2.88
CA GLU A 58 0.19 8.28 -2.14
C GLU A 58 -0.37 7.57 -0.91
N MET A 59 -0.84 6.34 -1.05
CA MET A 59 -1.35 5.55 0.07
C MET A 59 -0.27 5.34 1.15
N ALA A 60 0.95 4.98 0.73
CA ALA A 60 2.07 4.80 1.64
C ALA A 60 2.44 6.10 2.36
N SER A 61 2.48 7.23 1.66
CA SER A 61 2.78 8.53 2.28
C SER A 61 1.73 8.94 3.32
N LYS A 62 0.44 8.69 3.06
CA LYS A 62 -0.64 8.92 4.02
C LYS A 62 -0.50 8.05 5.27
N ALA A 63 -0.10 6.78 5.12
CA ALA A 63 0.18 5.90 6.25
C ALA A 63 1.36 6.40 7.09
N VAL A 64 2.44 6.85 6.45
CA VAL A 64 3.61 7.44 7.12
C VAL A 64 3.22 8.72 7.88
N LEU A 65 2.45 9.62 7.26
CA LEU A 65 2.01 10.85 7.92
C LEU A 65 1.13 10.56 9.15
N ARG A 66 0.25 9.54 9.08
CA ARG A 66 -0.52 9.11 10.25
C ARG A 66 0.38 8.54 11.34
N ALA A 67 1.36 7.69 10.98
CA ALA A 67 2.31 7.17 11.96
C ALA A 67 3.12 8.28 12.64
N LEU A 68 3.51 9.31 11.88
CA LEU A 68 4.23 10.45 12.40
C LEU A 68 3.36 11.29 13.35
N ALA A 69 2.10 11.53 12.97
CA ALA A 69 1.14 12.25 13.81
C ALA A 69 0.85 11.54 15.14
N ASP A 70 0.86 10.20 15.16
CA ASP A 70 0.69 9.37 16.36
C ASP A 70 1.99 9.24 17.20
N SER A 71 3.08 9.82 16.73
CA SER A 71 4.39 9.75 17.39
C SER A 71 4.80 11.11 17.98
N SER A 72 5.81 11.11 18.85
CA SER A 72 6.48 12.34 19.32
C SER A 72 7.59 12.80 18.39
N LEU A 73 7.83 12.11 17.26
CA LEU A 73 8.91 12.42 16.33
C LEU A 73 8.54 13.57 15.41
N ARG A 74 9.50 14.47 15.20
CA ARG A 74 9.41 15.50 14.17
C ARG A 74 9.97 14.97 12.83
N PRO A 75 9.50 15.49 11.69
CA PRO A 75 9.98 15.05 10.35
C PRO A 75 11.51 15.07 10.20
N GLU A 76 12.19 16.04 10.84
CA GLU A 76 13.65 16.21 10.77
C GLU A 76 14.42 15.11 11.50
N GLN A 77 13.76 14.36 12.36
CA GLN A 77 14.37 13.26 13.14
C GLN A 77 14.28 11.91 12.40
N VAL A 78 13.58 11.84 11.27
CA VAL A 78 13.50 10.63 10.45
C VAL A 78 14.77 10.50 9.62
N ALA A 79 15.62 9.54 9.98
CA ALA A 79 16.89 9.29 9.32
C ALA A 79 16.78 8.34 8.12
N LEU A 80 15.84 7.40 8.15
CA LEU A 80 15.65 6.40 7.10
C LEU A 80 14.17 6.21 6.80
N LEU A 81 13.84 6.14 5.50
CA LEU A 81 12.59 5.65 4.95
C LEU A 81 12.84 4.34 4.19
N ALA A 82 12.54 3.21 4.81
CA ALA A 82 12.57 1.90 4.16
C ALA A 82 11.14 1.55 3.71
N ALA A 83 10.91 1.46 2.41
CA ALA A 83 9.61 1.16 1.84
C ALA A 83 9.64 -0.14 1.05
N GLY A 84 8.77 -1.09 1.43
CA GLY A 84 8.61 -2.38 0.80
C GLY A 84 7.29 -2.50 0.06
N THR A 85 7.34 -2.94 -1.19
CA THR A 85 6.14 -3.24 -2.00
C THR A 85 6.43 -4.39 -2.95
N THR A 86 5.39 -5.16 -3.29
CA THR A 86 5.48 -6.16 -4.35
C THR A 86 5.57 -5.50 -5.73
N GLN A 87 4.84 -4.40 -5.90
CA GLN A 87 4.77 -3.65 -7.16
C GLN A 87 4.74 -2.15 -6.86
N GLY A 88 5.74 -1.42 -7.34
CA GLY A 88 5.72 0.04 -7.32
C GLY A 88 4.81 0.62 -8.40
N ASP A 89 4.50 1.91 -8.29
CA ASP A 89 3.69 2.61 -9.30
C ASP A 89 4.42 2.72 -10.64
N LEU A 90 5.76 2.84 -10.58
CA LEU A 90 6.65 2.94 -11.74
C LEU A 90 7.91 2.08 -11.50
N PRO A 91 8.56 1.60 -12.56
CA PRO A 91 9.87 0.96 -12.44
C PRO A 91 10.96 1.90 -11.91
N VAL A 92 10.90 3.17 -12.30
CA VAL A 92 11.86 4.23 -11.94
C VAL A 92 11.07 5.55 -11.78
N PRO A 93 11.33 6.36 -10.74
CA PRO A 93 12.24 6.13 -9.62
C PRO A 93 11.77 5.01 -8.69
N GLY A 94 12.66 4.54 -7.80
CA GLY A 94 12.31 3.51 -6.81
C GLY A 94 11.15 3.94 -5.90
N PHE A 95 10.39 2.96 -5.39
CA PHE A 95 9.16 3.21 -4.63
C PHE A 95 9.36 4.12 -3.41
N ALA A 96 10.43 3.90 -2.62
CA ALA A 96 10.73 4.75 -1.48
C ALA A 96 11.00 6.21 -1.86
N SER A 97 11.59 6.46 -3.03
CA SER A 97 11.80 7.83 -3.55
C SER A 97 10.49 8.50 -3.92
N MET A 98 9.55 7.75 -4.51
CA MET A 98 8.20 8.27 -4.82
C MET A 98 7.41 8.60 -3.56
N VAL A 99 7.52 7.78 -2.52
CA VAL A 99 6.91 8.04 -1.20
C VAL A 99 7.57 9.24 -0.54
N HIS A 100 8.92 9.30 -0.53
CA HIS A 100 9.68 10.40 0.08
C HIS A 100 9.32 11.76 -0.54
N ALA A 101 9.12 11.83 -1.84
CA ALA A 101 8.75 13.06 -2.54
C ALA A 101 7.40 13.67 -2.05
N ARG A 102 6.59 12.91 -1.33
CA ARG A 102 5.30 13.32 -0.76
C ARG A 102 5.35 13.61 0.74
N LEU A 103 6.53 13.48 1.35
CA LEU A 103 6.73 13.61 2.79
C LEU A 103 7.57 14.85 3.14
N PRO A 104 7.40 15.42 4.33
CA PRO A 104 8.13 16.61 4.76
C PRO A 104 9.57 16.33 5.22
N PHE A 105 10.17 15.20 4.78
CA PHE A 105 11.51 14.80 5.18
C PHE A 105 12.57 15.51 4.33
N LYS A 106 13.52 16.21 4.96
CA LYS A 106 14.56 16.97 4.26
C LYS A 106 15.87 16.19 4.08
N ARG A 107 16.26 15.43 5.10
CA ARG A 107 17.52 14.66 5.14
C ARG A 107 17.18 13.27 5.64
N CYS A 108 16.84 12.39 4.73
CA CYS A 108 16.42 11.04 5.03
C CYS A 108 17.01 10.09 3.98
N ALA A 109 17.68 9.05 4.44
CA ALA A 109 18.05 7.96 3.54
C ALA A 109 16.80 7.25 3.03
N VAL A 110 16.81 6.80 1.79
CA VAL A 110 15.66 6.09 1.20
C VAL A 110 16.08 4.72 0.67
N SER A 111 15.31 3.69 1.01
CA SER A 111 15.55 2.31 0.55
C SER A 111 14.27 1.70 0.02
N SER A 112 14.27 1.35 -1.26
CA SER A 112 13.19 0.61 -1.90
C SER A 112 13.49 -0.88 -1.83
N ILE A 113 12.58 -1.66 -1.24
CA ILE A 113 12.74 -3.11 -1.07
C ILE A 113 11.62 -3.81 -1.84
N GLN A 114 12.01 -4.75 -2.70
CA GLN A 114 11.11 -5.56 -3.47
C GLN A 114 11.47 -7.04 -3.30
N SER A 115 10.66 -7.75 -2.54
CA SER A 115 10.84 -9.16 -2.19
C SER A 115 9.50 -9.88 -2.20
N VAL A 116 8.67 -9.57 -3.17
CA VAL A 116 7.31 -10.10 -3.34
C VAL A 116 6.54 -10.00 -2.00
N CYS A 117 5.98 -11.09 -1.49
CA CYS A 117 5.21 -11.12 -0.24
C CYS A 117 6.04 -10.77 1.01
N ALA A 118 7.37 -10.90 0.95
CA ALA A 118 8.28 -10.60 2.06
C ALA A 118 8.74 -9.13 2.09
N SER A 119 8.34 -8.28 1.14
CA SER A 119 8.84 -6.90 1.01
C SER A 119 8.73 -6.09 2.30
N GLY A 120 7.60 -6.18 3.00
CA GLY A 120 7.40 -5.44 4.26
C GLY A 120 8.31 -5.92 5.40
N VAL A 121 8.49 -7.24 5.55
CA VAL A 121 9.39 -7.81 6.56
C VAL A 121 10.83 -7.46 6.27
N MET A 122 11.25 -7.51 4.99
CA MET A 122 12.60 -7.11 4.58
C MET A 122 12.85 -5.62 4.78
N ALA A 123 11.85 -4.75 4.56
CA ALA A 123 11.95 -3.33 4.86
C ALA A 123 12.13 -3.08 6.37
N LEU A 124 11.38 -3.81 7.21
CA LEU A 124 11.52 -3.73 8.66
C LEU A 124 12.92 -4.21 9.12
N GLN A 125 13.40 -5.34 8.59
CA GLN A 125 14.74 -5.86 8.89
C GLN A 125 15.81 -4.86 8.48
N HIS A 126 15.71 -4.28 7.28
CA HIS A 126 16.65 -3.26 6.82
C HIS A 126 16.66 -2.04 7.74
N ALA A 127 15.50 -1.55 8.15
CA ALA A 127 15.41 -0.42 9.07
C ALA A 127 15.95 -0.75 10.48
N ALA A 128 15.82 -2.01 10.94
CA ALA A 128 16.34 -2.42 12.25
C ALA A 128 17.87 -2.58 12.29
N LEU A 129 18.50 -2.77 11.13
CA LEU A 129 19.96 -2.92 10.99
C LEU A 129 20.67 -1.60 10.64
N HIS A 130 19.95 -0.52 10.39
CA HIS A 130 20.47 0.80 10.04
C HIS A 130 20.81 1.61 11.29
#